data_bfd4a7c83dc0079bfa541e9283a4fe1e
#
_entry.id   bfd4a7c83dc0079bfa541e9283a4fe1e
#
_cell.length_a   1.000
_cell.length_b   1.000
_cell.length_c   1.000
_cell.angle_alpha   90.00
_cell.angle_beta   90.00
_cell.angle_gamma   90.00
#
_symmetry.space_group_name_H-M   'P 1'
#
loop_
_entity.id
_entity.type
_entity.pdbx_description
1 polymer ?
#
loop_
_entity_poly.entity_id
_entity_poly.type
_entity_poly.pdbx_seq_one_letter_code
_entity_poly.pdbx_strand_id
1 'polypeptide(L)'
;STAFYNDMYERGVLNSKFACEYDSAKTFAYDYISGETDDPEVFFEAFKRYIEDCKQKPLDNDAFVRAKRSVYADFVRLFDSTEDIASELIFNALLDIDLFDNVDVIDGIDKTYIEKLLHDCFREEYYALSVVSPIR
;
A
#
# COMPACT_ATOMS: atom_id res chain seq x y z
N SER A 1 6.71 -10.32 2.79
CA SER A 1 6.29 -10.34 1.37
C SER A 1 4.77 -10.42 1.30
N THR A 2 4.17 -9.67 0.41
CA THR A 2 2.72 -9.69 0.20
C THR A 2 2.31 -10.91 -0.63
N ALA A 3 1.07 -11.41 -0.47
CA ALA A 3 0.55 -12.51 -1.28
C ALA A 3 0.61 -12.17 -2.78
N PHE A 4 0.36 -10.91 -3.14
CA PHE A 4 0.51 -10.41 -4.50
C PHE A 4 1.94 -10.59 -5.05
N TYR A 5 2.96 -10.15 -4.31
CA TYR A 5 4.35 -10.30 -4.74
C TYR A 5 4.72 -11.77 -4.99
N ASN A 6 4.34 -12.65 -4.06
CA ASN A 6 4.66 -14.07 -4.19
C ASN A 6 4.01 -14.68 -5.44
N ASP A 7 2.73 -14.40 -5.69
CA ASP A 7 2.02 -14.88 -6.88
C ASP A 7 2.67 -14.37 -8.18
N MET A 8 3.01 -13.08 -8.26
CA MET A 8 3.65 -12.50 -9.45
C MET A 8 5.09 -13.00 -9.66
N TYR A 9 5.83 -13.20 -8.57
CA TYR A 9 7.19 -13.73 -8.61
C TYR A 9 7.22 -15.20 -9.06
N GLU A 10 6.32 -16.04 -8.53
CA GLU A 10 6.20 -17.45 -8.93
C GLU A 10 5.79 -17.61 -10.39
N ARG A 11 5.01 -16.70 -10.93
CA ARG A 11 4.65 -16.65 -12.36
C ARG A 11 5.75 -16.06 -13.25
N GLY A 12 6.84 -15.57 -12.68
CA GLY A 12 7.92 -14.92 -13.44
C GLY A 12 7.54 -13.57 -14.03
N VAL A 13 6.48 -12.94 -13.54
CA VAL A 13 6.00 -11.62 -14.00
C VAL A 13 6.78 -10.49 -13.34
N LEU A 14 7.24 -10.70 -12.10
CA LEU A 14 8.07 -9.77 -11.35
C LEU A 14 9.39 -10.40 -10.94
N ASN A 15 10.43 -9.59 -10.86
CA ASN A 15 11.70 -9.97 -10.25
C ASN A 15 11.76 -9.56 -8.75
N SER A 16 12.95 -9.64 -8.14
CA SER A 16 13.17 -9.34 -6.72
C SER A 16 13.05 -7.86 -6.34
N LYS A 17 12.99 -6.94 -7.31
CA LYS A 17 12.87 -5.50 -7.07
C LYS A 17 11.40 -5.08 -7.14
N PHE A 18 10.73 -5.19 -6.02
CA PHE A 18 9.32 -4.81 -5.87
C PHE A 18 9.17 -3.87 -4.69
N ALA A 19 8.47 -2.77 -4.89
CA ALA A 19 8.06 -1.87 -3.83
C ALA A 19 6.55 -1.57 -3.96
N CYS A 20 5.92 -1.40 -2.82
CA CYS A 20 4.55 -0.92 -2.71
C CYS A 20 4.54 0.13 -1.61
N GLU A 21 4.23 1.35 -1.98
CA GLU A 21 4.29 2.53 -1.12
C GLU A 21 3.01 3.33 -1.25
N TYR A 22 2.66 4.06 -0.21
CA TYR A 22 1.58 5.03 -0.20
C TYR A 22 2.17 6.42 0.02
N ASP A 23 1.73 7.39 -0.75
CA ASP A 23 2.10 8.78 -0.58
C ASP A 23 0.88 9.68 -0.61
N SER A 24 0.91 10.74 0.20
CA SER A 24 -0.22 11.65 0.33
C SER A 24 0.21 13.06 0.68
N ALA A 25 -0.63 14.01 0.28
CA ALA A 25 -0.56 15.41 0.71
C ALA A 25 -1.99 15.93 0.88
N LYS A 26 -2.17 17.22 1.25
CA LYS A 26 -3.50 17.83 1.48
C LYS A 26 -4.49 17.65 0.32
N THR A 27 -4.01 17.50 -0.90
CA THR A 27 -4.85 17.54 -2.12
C THR A 27 -4.81 16.26 -2.94
N PHE A 28 -3.95 15.32 -2.60
CA PHE A 28 -3.83 14.05 -3.33
C PHE A 28 -3.38 12.91 -2.41
N ALA A 29 -3.67 11.71 -2.83
CA ALA A 29 -3.11 10.48 -2.29
C ALA A 29 -3.03 9.44 -3.41
N TYR A 30 -2.01 8.61 -3.41
CA TYR A 30 -1.85 7.53 -4.37
C TYR A 30 -1.07 6.36 -3.78
N ASP A 31 -1.41 5.17 -4.25
CA ASP A 31 -0.59 3.97 -4.04
C ASP A 31 0.38 3.84 -5.21
N TYR A 32 1.65 3.62 -4.91
CA TYR A 32 2.71 3.45 -5.87
C TYR A 32 3.25 2.02 -5.80
N ILE A 33 3.10 1.31 -6.92
CA ILE A 33 3.62 -0.05 -7.07
C ILE A 33 4.69 -0.03 -8.15
N SER A 34 5.90 -0.46 -7.83
CA SER A 34 7.01 -0.51 -8.76
C SER A 34 7.72 -1.85 -8.76
N GLY A 35 8.37 -2.16 -9.86
CA GLY A 35 9.14 -3.37 -10.03
C GLY A 35 9.82 -3.41 -11.39
N GLU A 36 10.64 -4.43 -11.60
CA GLU A 36 11.23 -4.72 -12.90
C GLU A 36 10.53 -5.92 -13.51
N THR A 37 10.18 -5.82 -14.77
CA THR A 37 9.51 -6.88 -15.54
C THR A 37 9.95 -6.83 -17.00
N ASP A 38 9.97 -7.97 -17.66
CA ASP A 38 10.23 -8.05 -19.10
C ASP A 38 8.98 -7.67 -19.93
N ASP A 39 7.79 -7.74 -19.33
CA ASP A 39 6.52 -7.42 -19.98
C ASP A 39 5.61 -6.57 -19.04
N PRO A 40 5.71 -5.23 -19.15
CA PRO A 40 4.93 -4.32 -18.32
C PRO A 40 3.41 -4.44 -18.50
N GLU A 41 2.95 -4.79 -19.70
CA GLU A 41 1.53 -4.92 -19.98
C GLU A 41 0.96 -6.17 -19.30
N VAL A 42 1.68 -7.28 -19.38
CA VAL A 42 1.31 -8.53 -18.67
C VAL A 42 1.28 -8.32 -17.17
N PHE A 43 2.25 -7.58 -16.61
CA PHE A 43 2.24 -7.22 -15.20
C PHE A 43 1.00 -6.39 -14.83
N PHE A 44 0.70 -5.35 -15.61
CA PHE A 44 -0.43 -4.45 -15.33
C PHE A 44 -1.78 -5.17 -15.39
N GLU A 45 -1.97 -6.04 -16.38
CA GLU A 45 -3.19 -6.86 -16.48
C GLU A 45 -3.29 -7.89 -15.33
N ALA A 46 -2.18 -8.49 -14.93
CA ALA A 46 -2.15 -9.39 -13.78
C ALA A 46 -2.48 -8.67 -12.46
N PHE A 47 -1.99 -7.45 -12.29
CA PHE A 47 -2.33 -6.59 -11.15
C PHE A 47 -3.83 -6.27 -11.13
N LYS A 48 -4.40 -5.82 -12.23
CA LYS A 48 -5.84 -5.52 -12.30
C LYS A 48 -6.70 -6.73 -11.94
N ARG A 49 -6.38 -7.90 -12.49
CA ARG A 49 -7.08 -9.15 -12.17
C ARG A 49 -6.97 -9.51 -10.70
N TYR A 50 -5.77 -9.38 -10.13
CA TYR A 50 -5.56 -9.66 -8.70
C TYR A 50 -6.44 -8.76 -7.81
N ILE A 51 -6.53 -7.47 -8.11
CA ILE A 51 -7.40 -6.54 -7.38
C ILE A 51 -8.86 -6.94 -7.52
N GLU A 52 -9.34 -7.26 -8.71
CA GLU A 52 -10.72 -7.71 -8.91
C GLU A 52 -11.01 -9.03 -8.17
N ASP A 53 -10.08 -9.98 -8.17
CA ASP A 53 -10.19 -11.20 -7.39
C ASP A 53 -10.25 -10.92 -5.88
N CYS A 54 -9.49 -9.94 -5.39
CA CYS A 54 -9.55 -9.51 -4.00
C CYS A 54 -10.91 -8.89 -3.63
N LYS A 55 -11.51 -8.11 -4.53
CA LYS A 55 -12.85 -7.53 -4.33
C LYS A 55 -13.97 -8.58 -4.25
N GLN A 56 -13.77 -9.74 -4.88
CA GLN A 56 -14.76 -10.82 -4.88
C GLN A 56 -14.69 -11.72 -3.64
N LYS A 57 -13.68 -11.55 -2.80
CA LYS A 57 -13.43 -12.41 -1.64
C LYS A 57 -13.45 -11.58 -0.35
N PRO A 58 -14.03 -12.10 0.73
CA PRO A 58 -13.91 -11.44 2.01
C PRO A 58 -12.43 -11.39 2.44
N LEU A 59 -12.02 -10.30 3.04
CA LEU A 59 -10.68 -10.13 3.56
C LEU A 59 -10.36 -11.21 4.61
N ASP A 60 -9.23 -11.88 4.47
CA ASP A 60 -8.77 -12.86 5.45
C ASP A 60 -8.56 -12.21 6.82
N ASN A 61 -9.18 -12.77 7.85
CA ASN A 61 -9.16 -12.18 9.18
C ASN A 61 -7.77 -12.18 9.81
N ASP A 62 -7.02 -13.27 9.62
CA ASP A 62 -5.69 -13.40 10.21
C ASP A 62 -4.69 -12.49 9.50
N ALA A 63 -4.82 -12.34 8.17
CA ALA A 63 -4.03 -11.40 7.40
C ALA A 63 -4.32 -9.96 7.84
N PHE A 64 -5.59 -9.59 8.03
CA PHE A 64 -6.00 -8.28 8.52
C PHE A 64 -5.40 -7.98 9.91
N VAL A 65 -5.54 -8.91 10.86
CA VAL A 65 -5.00 -8.75 12.22
C VAL A 65 -3.48 -8.62 12.20
N ARG A 66 -2.78 -9.43 11.39
CA ARG A 66 -1.32 -9.31 11.23
C ARG A 66 -0.91 -7.95 10.66
N ALA A 67 -1.58 -7.49 9.61
CA ALA A 67 -1.31 -6.19 9.00
C ALA A 67 -1.52 -5.03 10.00
N LYS A 68 -2.65 -5.03 10.70
CA LYS A 68 -2.96 -4.03 11.73
C LYS A 68 -1.90 -3.99 12.84
N ARG A 69 -1.44 -5.16 13.30
CA ARG A 69 -0.36 -5.27 14.30
C ARG A 69 0.97 -4.76 13.75
N SER A 70 1.27 -4.99 12.47
CA SER A 70 2.48 -4.47 11.84
C SER A 70 2.48 -2.95 11.82
N VAL A 71 1.38 -2.33 11.36
CA VAL A 71 1.21 -0.86 11.34
C VAL A 71 1.36 -0.27 12.74
N TYR A 72 0.74 -0.88 13.75
CA TYR A 72 0.88 -0.46 15.14
C TYR A 72 2.33 -0.58 15.63
N ALA A 73 3.02 -1.67 15.31
CA ALA A 73 4.42 -1.86 15.69
C ALA A 73 5.35 -0.84 14.98
N ASP A 74 5.06 -0.47 13.72
CA ASP A 74 5.80 0.56 13.01
C ASP A 74 5.59 1.93 13.67
N PHE A 75 4.36 2.25 14.07
CA PHE A 75 4.07 3.46 14.84
C PHE A 75 4.83 3.50 16.19
N VAL A 76 4.87 2.39 16.91
CA VAL A 76 5.63 2.32 18.19
C VAL A 76 7.13 2.50 17.95
N ARG A 77 7.68 1.86 16.91
CA ARG A 77 9.11 2.00 16.57
C ARG A 77 9.53 3.42 16.19
N LEU A 78 8.60 4.23 15.71
CA LEU A 78 8.85 5.66 15.45
C LEU A 78 9.45 6.36 16.70
N PHE A 79 9.06 5.96 17.89
CA PHE A 79 9.51 6.56 19.14
C PHE A 79 10.92 6.13 19.59
N ASP A 80 11.54 5.20 18.86
CA ASP A 80 12.94 4.79 19.11
C ASP A 80 13.95 5.78 18.50
N SER A 81 13.50 6.69 17.61
CA SER A 81 14.33 7.66 16.91
C SER A 81 13.80 9.09 17.08
N THR A 82 14.61 9.95 17.67
CA THR A 82 14.25 11.39 17.81
C THR A 82 14.10 12.10 16.45
N GLU A 83 14.87 11.67 15.45
CA GLU A 83 14.82 12.24 14.11
C GLU A 83 13.51 11.84 13.41
N ASP A 84 13.12 10.58 13.53
CA ASP A 84 11.89 10.06 12.92
C ASP A 84 10.66 10.71 13.57
N ILE A 85 10.62 10.82 14.91
CA ILE A 85 9.53 11.54 15.61
C ILE A 85 9.43 12.99 15.14
N ALA A 86 10.57 13.70 15.05
CA ALA A 86 10.57 15.10 14.65
C ALA A 86 10.06 15.27 13.22
N SER A 87 10.49 14.40 12.31
CA SER A 87 10.06 14.38 10.91
C SER A 87 8.56 14.11 10.80
N GLU A 88 8.07 13.12 11.54
CA GLU A 88 6.66 12.72 11.51
C GLU A 88 5.75 13.79 12.15
N LEU A 89 6.18 14.43 13.24
CA LEU A 89 5.46 15.56 13.84
C LEU A 89 5.33 16.73 12.87
N ILE A 90 6.39 17.05 12.12
CA ILE A 90 6.36 18.12 11.12
C ILE A 90 5.41 17.73 9.98
N PHE A 91 5.50 16.50 9.48
CA PHE A 91 4.65 16.03 8.39
C PHE A 91 3.17 16.06 8.79
N ASN A 92 2.82 15.52 9.95
CA ASN A 92 1.44 15.53 10.44
C ASN A 92 0.94 16.97 10.68
N ALA A 93 1.77 17.85 11.23
CA ALA A 93 1.41 19.27 11.43
C ALA A 93 1.12 19.98 10.10
N LEU A 94 1.85 19.68 9.02
CA LEU A 94 1.58 20.22 7.68
C LEU A 94 0.23 19.75 7.12
N LEU A 95 -0.25 18.58 7.55
CA LEU A 95 -1.55 18.03 7.18
C LEU A 95 -2.69 18.43 8.12
N ASP A 96 -2.41 19.20 9.18
CA ASP A 96 -3.33 19.53 10.27
C ASP A 96 -3.83 18.29 11.05
N ILE A 97 -2.95 17.31 11.23
CA ILE A 97 -3.21 16.03 11.94
C ILE A 97 -2.39 16.02 13.24
N ASP A 98 -2.98 15.52 14.33
CA ASP A 98 -2.21 15.20 15.54
C ASP A 98 -1.60 13.78 15.39
N LEU A 99 -0.28 13.68 15.57
CA LEU A 99 0.43 12.40 15.48
C LEU A 99 -0.17 11.35 16.43
N PHE A 100 -0.61 11.76 17.62
CA PHE A 100 -1.12 10.84 18.63
C PHE A 100 -2.53 10.31 18.33
N ASP A 101 -3.30 10.99 17.49
CA ASP A 101 -4.60 10.50 17.01
C ASP A 101 -4.45 9.23 16.15
N ASN A 102 -3.28 8.96 15.61
CA ASN A 102 -3.01 7.77 14.78
C ASN A 102 -3.29 6.45 15.53
N VAL A 103 -3.10 6.41 16.84
CA VAL A 103 -3.40 5.22 17.65
C VAL A 103 -4.90 4.91 17.62
N ASP A 104 -5.72 5.92 17.86
CA ASP A 104 -7.18 5.78 17.86
C ASP A 104 -7.71 5.45 16.47
N VAL A 105 -7.09 6.04 15.43
CA VAL A 105 -7.40 5.73 14.03
C VAL A 105 -7.06 4.27 13.71
N ILE A 106 -5.86 3.81 14.06
CA ILE A 106 -5.45 2.41 13.84
C ILE A 106 -6.41 1.46 14.57
N ASP A 107 -6.78 1.76 15.81
CA ASP A 107 -7.71 0.94 16.59
C ASP A 107 -9.11 0.92 16.00
N GLY A 108 -9.57 2.02 15.44
CA GLY A 108 -10.89 2.16 14.80
C GLY A 108 -11.02 1.47 13.45
N ILE A 109 -9.92 1.16 12.77
CA ILE A 109 -9.96 0.49 11.45
C ILE A 109 -10.44 -0.96 11.61
N ASP A 110 -11.49 -1.30 10.90
CA ASP A 110 -12.03 -2.66 10.80
C ASP A 110 -11.96 -3.22 9.36
N LYS A 111 -12.29 -4.49 9.21
CA LYS A 111 -12.29 -5.17 7.89
C LYS A 111 -13.24 -4.53 6.91
N THR A 112 -14.43 -4.15 7.36
CA THR A 112 -15.48 -3.54 6.52
C THR A 112 -14.97 -2.22 5.92
N TYR A 113 -14.25 -1.44 6.72
CA TYR A 113 -13.64 -0.21 6.25
C TYR A 113 -12.57 -0.48 5.17
N ILE A 114 -11.69 -1.47 5.37
CA ILE A 114 -10.66 -1.84 4.38
C ILE A 114 -11.29 -2.41 3.10
N GLU A 115 -12.32 -3.26 3.21
CA GLU A 115 -13.05 -3.77 2.06
C GLU A 115 -13.71 -2.64 1.26
N LYS A 116 -14.28 -1.65 1.95
CA LYS A 116 -14.83 -0.45 1.30
C LYS A 116 -13.73 0.35 0.59
N LEU A 117 -12.59 0.61 1.23
CA LEU A 117 -11.46 1.31 0.61
C LEU A 117 -10.95 0.58 -0.64
N LEU A 118 -10.88 -0.76 -0.62
CA LEU A 118 -10.50 -1.55 -1.78
C LEU A 118 -11.42 -1.29 -2.98
N HIS A 119 -12.72 -1.18 -2.75
CA HIS A 119 -13.68 -0.86 -3.80
C HIS A 119 -13.64 0.61 -4.25
N ASP A 120 -13.44 1.54 -3.34
CA ASP A 120 -13.52 2.97 -3.62
C ASP A 120 -12.23 3.50 -4.29
N CYS A 121 -11.06 3.00 -3.88
CA CYS A 121 -9.76 3.51 -4.32
C CYS A 121 -9.22 2.75 -5.55
N PHE A 122 -9.42 1.44 -5.63
CA PHE A 122 -8.89 0.63 -6.72
C PHE A 122 -9.91 0.48 -7.86
N ARG A 123 -10.23 1.59 -8.54
CA ARG A 123 -11.09 1.62 -9.73
C ARG A 123 -10.25 1.83 -10.98
N GLU A 124 -10.69 1.25 -12.10
CA GLU A 124 -9.91 1.25 -13.35
C GLU A 124 -9.59 2.67 -13.84
N GLU A 125 -10.49 3.63 -13.64
CA GLU A 125 -10.28 5.03 -14.01
C GLU A 125 -9.19 5.75 -13.18
N TYR A 126 -8.72 5.13 -12.09
CA TYR A 126 -7.68 5.70 -11.23
C TYR A 126 -6.30 5.10 -11.48
N TYR A 127 -6.18 4.12 -12.36
CA TYR A 127 -4.90 3.50 -12.65
C TYR A 127 -4.11 4.28 -13.69
N ALA A 128 -2.81 4.37 -13.47
CA ALA A 128 -1.84 4.87 -14.42
C ALA A 128 -0.64 3.92 -14.49
N LEU A 129 -0.16 3.62 -15.68
CA LEU A 129 1.05 2.83 -15.91
C LEU A 129 2.15 3.74 -16.45
N SER A 130 3.31 3.73 -15.77
CA SER A 130 4.53 4.38 -16.24
C SER A 130 5.59 3.32 -16.51
N VAL A 131 6.19 3.35 -17.69
CA VAL A 131 7.21 2.39 -18.12
C VAL A 131 8.47 3.11 -18.50
N VAL A 132 9.60 2.69 -17.92
CA VAL A 132 10.93 3.13 -18.29
C VAL A 132 11.64 1.98 -19.02
N SER A 133 11.91 2.18 -20.31
CA SER A 133 12.60 1.18 -21.13
C SER A 133 14.06 1.56 -21.35
N PRO A 134 14.99 0.59 -21.47
CA PRO A 134 16.38 0.88 -21.82
C PRO A 134 16.45 1.52 -23.21
N ILE A 135 17.33 2.51 -23.35
CA ILE A 135 17.65 3.10 -24.65
C ILE A 135 18.43 2.05 -25.45
N ARG A 136 17.93 1.68 -26.61
CA ARG A 136 18.59 0.77 -27.54
C ARG A 136 19.63 1.50 -28.39
#